data_a3c7df8eea9bb9e16bb8974002c7e1bc
#
_entry.id   a3c7df8eea9bb9e16bb8974002c7e1bc
#
_cell.length_a   1.000
_cell.length_b   1.000
_cell.length_c   1.000
_cell.angle_alpha   90.00
_cell.angle_beta   90.00
_cell.angle_gamma   90.00
#
_symmetry.space_group_name_H-M   'P 1'
#
loop_
_entity.id
_entity.type
_entity.pdbx_description
1 polymer ?
#
loop_
_entity_poly.entity_id
_entity_poly.type
_entity_poly.pdbx_seq_one_letter_code
_entity_poly.pdbx_strand_id
1 'polypeptide(L)'
;QAPRCPHFGVCGGCQQQHASVPLQQQSKRAALGRLMKREVDDVIAGAPWGYRRRARLSLNYQPKTQQLQMGFRQANAKAIVDVVQCPVLVPQLEALLPAVRECLSALSALRHLGHVELVQADNGPLMVLRHTAALPATDREKLERFSQTHGLSLYLAPQSEILEHIHGEAPWYTSDGLRLVFSPRDFIQVNDGVNQQMVRTALEWLDLRPEDRVLDLFCGMGNFTLPLATRAAHVVGVEGVPALVEKGRENAARNGLSNVTFFHENLEEDVTRQAWAKHGFDKVLLDPARAGAPGVMLHIIKLAPRRVVYVSCNPATLARDSETLLQAGYQIQRLAMLDMFPHTGHLESMVLFERRLT
;
A
#
# COMPACT_ATOMS: atom_id res chain seq x y z
N GLN A 1 0.99 16.13 24.17
CA GLN A 1 -0.32 15.44 24.15
C GLN A 1 -0.15 14.00 24.66
N ALA A 2 -1.10 13.53 25.45
CA ALA A 2 -1.09 12.15 25.95
C ALA A 2 -1.36 11.17 24.80
N PRO A 3 -0.54 10.11 24.64
CA PRO A 3 -0.79 9.10 23.63
C PRO A 3 -2.10 8.35 23.86
N ARG A 4 -2.86 8.11 22.80
CA ARG A 4 -4.13 7.39 22.88
C ARG A 4 -3.93 5.87 23.04
N CYS A 5 -2.84 5.33 22.48
CA CYS A 5 -2.56 3.90 22.54
C CYS A 5 -1.83 3.56 23.86
N PRO A 6 -2.30 2.55 24.60
CA PRO A 6 -1.64 2.13 25.84
C PRO A 6 -0.25 1.52 25.60
N HIS A 7 0.05 1.10 24.38
CA HIS A 7 1.33 0.48 24.01
C HIS A 7 2.34 1.47 23.42
N PHE A 8 1.96 2.76 23.31
CA PHE A 8 2.87 3.78 22.78
C PHE A 8 4.12 3.91 23.67
N GLY A 9 5.27 4.02 23.01
CA GLY A 9 6.57 4.09 23.69
C GLY A 9 7.27 2.73 23.79
N VAL A 10 6.53 1.62 23.72
CA VAL A 10 7.07 0.25 23.74
C VAL A 10 6.88 -0.41 22.37
N CYS A 11 5.69 -0.32 21.80
CA CYS A 11 5.38 -0.83 20.46
C CYS A 11 6.13 -0.05 19.39
N GLY A 12 6.69 -0.77 18.39
CA GLY A 12 7.42 -0.17 17.28
C GLY A 12 6.53 0.38 16.15
N GLY A 13 5.20 0.25 16.26
CA GLY A 13 4.27 0.64 15.19
C GLY A 13 4.04 2.14 15.04
N CYS A 14 4.18 2.91 16.12
CA CYS A 14 3.97 4.37 16.14
C CYS A 14 5.09 5.08 16.88
N GLN A 15 5.49 6.27 16.39
CA GLN A 15 6.56 7.06 16.97
C GLN A 15 6.12 8.45 17.43
N GLN A 16 4.95 8.93 17.06
CA GLN A 16 4.56 10.34 17.17
C GLN A 16 3.20 10.60 17.86
N GLN A 17 2.64 9.62 18.58
CA GLN A 17 1.33 9.82 19.24
C GLN A 17 1.37 10.90 20.35
N HIS A 18 2.54 11.22 20.88
CA HIS A 18 2.73 12.30 21.87
C HIS A 18 2.62 13.69 21.23
N ALA A 19 2.75 13.81 19.91
CA ALA A 19 2.58 15.06 19.19
C ALA A 19 1.15 15.14 18.64
N SER A 20 0.58 16.36 18.59
CA SER A 20 -0.72 16.56 17.97
C SER A 20 -0.64 16.27 16.47
N VAL A 21 -1.76 15.88 15.87
CA VAL A 21 -1.82 15.58 14.42
C VAL A 21 -1.43 16.80 13.58
N PRO A 22 -1.92 18.02 13.86
CA PRO A 22 -1.46 19.20 13.12
C PRO A 22 0.06 19.42 13.22
N LEU A 23 0.66 19.17 14.37
CA LEU A 23 2.11 19.29 14.54
C LEU A 23 2.87 18.22 13.76
N GLN A 24 2.39 16.99 13.75
CA GLN A 24 2.97 15.92 12.92
C GLN A 24 2.96 16.31 11.44
N GLN A 25 1.82 16.79 10.94
CA GLN A 25 1.65 17.21 9.54
C GLN A 25 2.54 18.39 9.20
N GLN A 26 2.63 19.39 10.08
CA GLN A 26 3.50 20.54 9.89
C GLN A 26 4.97 20.13 9.81
N SER A 27 5.40 19.22 10.66
CA SER A 27 6.77 18.71 10.69
C SER A 27 7.12 17.96 9.38
N LYS A 28 6.23 17.10 8.91
CA LYS A 28 6.39 16.37 7.65
C LYS A 28 6.40 17.33 6.45
N ARG A 29 5.49 18.30 6.44
CA ARG A 29 5.41 19.32 5.40
C ARG A 29 6.71 20.14 5.32
N ALA A 30 7.22 20.57 6.47
CA ALA A 30 8.47 21.33 6.54
C ALA A 30 9.67 20.52 6.06
N ALA A 31 9.76 19.23 6.45
CA ALA A 31 10.83 18.34 6.02
C ALA A 31 10.82 18.13 4.50
N LEU A 32 9.64 17.90 3.93
CA LEU A 32 9.46 17.75 2.47
C LEU A 32 9.87 19.03 1.73
N GLY A 33 9.42 20.17 2.21
CA GLY A 33 9.73 21.47 1.62
C GLY A 33 11.23 21.75 1.60
N ARG A 34 11.94 21.39 2.68
CA ARG A 34 13.41 21.56 2.75
C ARG A 34 14.11 20.68 1.72
N LEU A 35 13.73 19.41 1.58
CA LEU A 35 14.36 18.49 0.63
C LEU A 35 14.08 18.89 -0.82
N MET A 36 12.86 19.33 -1.11
CA MET A 36 12.45 19.73 -2.47
C MET A 36 12.76 21.19 -2.79
N LYS A 37 13.24 21.96 -1.82
CA LYS A 37 13.62 23.37 -1.97
C LYS A 37 12.48 24.23 -2.50
N ARG A 38 11.26 23.97 -2.05
CA ARG A 38 10.09 24.76 -2.37
C ARG A 38 8.99 24.53 -1.33
N GLU A 39 7.99 25.40 -1.32
CA GLU A 39 6.82 25.22 -0.47
C GLU A 39 5.99 24.03 -0.93
N VAL A 40 5.41 23.32 0.05
CA VAL A 40 4.43 22.27 -0.18
C VAL A 40 3.07 22.95 -0.40
N ASP A 41 2.46 22.66 -1.55
CA ASP A 41 1.17 23.29 -1.93
C ASP A 41 -0.01 22.68 -1.17
N ASP A 42 -0.01 21.37 -0.99
CA ASP A 42 -1.15 20.65 -0.46
C ASP A 42 -0.72 19.62 0.59
N VAL A 43 -1.61 19.36 1.54
CA VAL A 43 -1.54 18.24 2.46
C VAL A 43 -2.76 17.38 2.21
N ILE A 44 -2.55 16.13 1.80
CA ILE A 44 -3.61 15.16 1.61
C ILE A 44 -3.65 14.28 2.86
N ALA A 45 -4.74 14.36 3.61
CA ALA A 45 -4.89 13.68 4.88
C ALA A 45 -6.29 13.06 5.00
N GLY A 46 -6.39 12.07 5.85
CA GLY A 46 -7.64 11.42 6.22
C GLY A 46 -7.82 11.41 7.73
N ALA A 47 -8.65 10.49 8.22
CA ALA A 47 -8.82 10.29 9.64
C ALA A 47 -7.48 9.89 10.28
N PRO A 48 -7.07 10.53 11.40
CA PRO A 48 -5.78 10.22 12.02
C PRO A 48 -5.78 8.91 12.83
N TRP A 49 -6.96 8.40 13.14
CA TRP A 49 -7.18 7.15 13.87
C TRP A 49 -8.10 6.24 13.06
N GLY A 50 -8.02 4.93 13.34
CA GLY A 50 -8.87 3.97 12.66
C GLY A 50 -8.66 3.92 11.13
N TYR A 51 -7.46 4.20 10.65
CA TYR A 51 -7.18 4.27 9.23
C TYR A 51 -6.55 3.01 8.65
N ARG A 52 -5.87 2.22 9.50
CA ARG A 52 -5.02 1.12 9.04
C ARG A 52 -5.85 -0.13 8.80
N ARG A 53 -5.89 -0.59 7.55
CA ARG A 53 -6.69 -1.75 7.14
C ARG A 53 -5.92 -3.07 7.11
N ARG A 54 -4.66 -3.08 7.53
CA ARG A 54 -3.82 -4.28 7.56
C ARG A 54 -2.95 -4.30 8.80
N ALA A 55 -2.87 -5.46 9.44
CA ALA A 55 -1.95 -5.71 10.55
C ALA A 55 -1.36 -7.10 10.43
N ARG A 56 -0.07 -7.22 10.66
CA ARG A 56 0.62 -8.49 10.79
C ARG A 56 1.11 -8.62 12.22
N LEU A 57 0.50 -9.53 12.98
CA LEU A 57 0.80 -9.73 14.40
C LEU A 57 1.65 -10.99 14.55
N SER A 58 2.80 -10.86 15.20
CA SER A 58 3.65 -11.99 15.54
C SER A 58 3.03 -12.77 16.68
N LEU A 59 3.19 -14.11 16.64
CA LEU A 59 2.66 -15.03 17.63
C LEU A 59 3.81 -15.72 18.33
N ASN A 60 3.78 -15.75 19.66
CA ASN A 60 4.80 -16.42 20.45
C ASN A 60 4.16 -17.06 21.69
N TYR A 61 4.29 -18.39 21.79
CA TYR A 61 3.83 -19.11 22.96
C TYR A 61 4.85 -19.02 24.09
N GLN A 62 4.38 -18.63 25.27
CA GLN A 62 5.18 -18.53 26.48
C GLN A 62 4.99 -19.77 27.35
N PRO A 63 5.97 -20.70 27.40
CA PRO A 63 5.81 -21.96 28.12
C PRO A 63 5.60 -21.76 29.63
N LYS A 64 6.24 -20.74 30.23
CA LYS A 64 6.16 -20.49 31.66
C LYS A 64 4.80 -20.05 32.13
N THR A 65 4.11 -19.22 31.33
CA THR A 65 2.79 -18.68 31.66
C THR A 65 1.68 -19.41 30.92
N GLN A 66 2.03 -20.28 29.96
CA GLN A 66 1.09 -20.98 29.08
C GLN A 66 0.18 -20.03 28.30
N GLN A 67 0.69 -18.84 27.96
CA GLN A 67 -0.04 -17.81 27.24
C GLN A 67 0.55 -17.58 25.85
N LEU A 68 -0.32 -17.26 24.92
CA LEU A 68 0.03 -16.83 23.57
C LEU A 68 0.17 -15.30 23.57
N GLN A 69 1.37 -14.82 23.24
CA GLN A 69 1.57 -13.41 22.91
C GLN A 69 1.17 -13.18 21.46
N MET A 70 0.43 -12.12 21.20
CA MET A 70 0.03 -11.69 19.86
C MET A 70 0.23 -10.19 19.76
N GLY A 71 1.13 -9.77 18.86
CA GLY A 71 1.37 -8.33 18.76
C GLY A 71 2.52 -7.96 17.84
N PHE A 72 3.02 -6.75 18.04
CA PHE A 72 4.06 -6.14 17.23
C PHE A 72 5.41 -6.18 17.96
N ARG A 73 6.49 -5.98 17.22
CA ARG A 73 7.82 -5.88 17.80
C ARG A 73 7.95 -4.61 18.64
N GLN A 74 8.73 -4.69 19.70
CA GLN A 74 9.12 -3.51 20.48
C GLN A 74 9.93 -2.54 19.59
N ALA A 75 9.89 -1.25 19.93
CA ALA A 75 10.56 -0.20 19.17
C ALA A 75 12.06 -0.44 19.01
N ASN A 76 12.73 -0.96 20.05
CA ASN A 76 14.19 -1.13 20.11
C ASN A 76 14.63 -2.56 20.40
N ALA A 77 13.74 -3.55 20.23
CA ALA A 77 14.04 -4.95 20.54
C ALA A 77 13.26 -5.91 19.64
N LYS A 78 13.70 -7.17 19.60
CA LYS A 78 13.02 -8.23 18.87
C LYS A 78 11.80 -8.78 19.62
N ALA A 79 11.68 -8.49 20.90
CA ALA A 79 10.57 -8.97 21.72
C ALA A 79 9.23 -8.42 21.22
N ILE A 80 8.16 -9.19 21.45
CA ILE A 80 6.81 -8.85 21.04
C ILE A 80 6.11 -8.07 22.15
N VAL A 81 5.43 -6.99 21.76
CA VAL A 81 4.47 -6.32 22.63
C VAL A 81 3.12 -7.03 22.47
N ASP A 82 2.58 -7.56 23.56
CA ASP A 82 1.28 -8.20 23.53
C ASP A 82 0.19 -7.12 23.38
N VAL A 83 -0.42 -7.05 22.19
CA VAL A 83 -1.31 -5.96 21.81
C VAL A 83 -2.75 -6.32 22.10
N VAL A 84 -3.41 -5.54 22.97
CA VAL A 84 -4.84 -5.68 23.28
C VAL A 84 -5.68 -4.62 22.59
N GLN A 85 -5.07 -3.49 22.26
CA GLN A 85 -5.68 -2.37 21.56
C GLN A 85 -4.70 -1.80 20.55
N CYS A 86 -5.22 -1.34 19.42
CA CYS A 86 -4.44 -0.63 18.41
C CYS A 86 -5.34 0.42 17.74
N PRO A 87 -5.42 1.64 18.28
CA PRO A 87 -6.39 2.64 17.83
C PRO A 87 -6.15 3.15 16.41
N VAL A 88 -4.98 2.87 15.80
CA VAL A 88 -4.74 3.19 14.39
C VAL A 88 -5.37 2.17 13.44
N LEU A 89 -5.68 0.95 13.91
CA LEU A 89 -6.39 -0.03 13.09
C LEU A 89 -7.82 0.42 12.85
N VAL A 90 -8.36 0.06 11.67
CA VAL A 90 -9.79 0.25 11.41
C VAL A 90 -10.58 -0.44 12.52
N PRO A 91 -11.72 0.14 12.95
CA PRO A 91 -12.48 -0.39 14.10
C PRO A 91 -12.84 -1.85 13.97
N GLN A 92 -13.15 -2.33 12.76
CA GLN A 92 -13.52 -3.71 12.50
C GLN A 92 -12.38 -4.68 12.85
N LEU A 93 -11.13 -4.30 12.55
CA LEU A 93 -9.97 -5.13 12.88
C LEU A 93 -9.59 -5.02 14.36
N GLU A 94 -9.63 -3.82 14.93
CA GLU A 94 -9.35 -3.65 16.36
C GLU A 94 -10.32 -4.48 17.20
N ALA A 95 -11.59 -4.47 16.85
CA ALA A 95 -12.63 -5.23 17.54
C ALA A 95 -12.43 -6.76 17.47
N LEU A 96 -11.74 -7.25 16.43
CA LEU A 96 -11.45 -8.68 16.28
C LEU A 96 -10.29 -9.18 17.14
N LEU A 97 -9.42 -8.29 17.61
CA LEU A 97 -8.19 -8.69 18.31
C LEU A 97 -8.45 -9.65 19.50
N PRO A 98 -9.40 -9.37 20.41
CA PRO A 98 -9.67 -10.30 21.52
C PRO A 98 -10.16 -11.67 21.04
N ALA A 99 -11.07 -11.70 20.06
CA ALA A 99 -11.65 -12.94 19.54
C ALA A 99 -10.61 -13.79 18.80
N VAL A 100 -9.74 -13.16 18.03
CA VAL A 100 -8.62 -13.83 17.34
C VAL A 100 -7.67 -14.46 18.38
N ARG A 101 -7.28 -13.71 19.40
CA ARG A 101 -6.42 -14.22 20.47
C ARG A 101 -7.06 -15.44 21.15
N GLU A 102 -8.33 -15.36 21.50
CA GLU A 102 -9.05 -16.45 22.15
C GLU A 102 -9.10 -17.70 21.26
N CYS A 103 -9.42 -17.53 19.99
CA CYS A 103 -9.44 -18.62 19.01
C CYS A 103 -8.06 -19.29 18.89
N LEU A 104 -7.01 -18.53 18.67
CA LEU A 104 -5.67 -19.06 18.50
C LEU A 104 -5.12 -19.70 19.76
N SER A 105 -5.46 -19.18 20.93
CA SER A 105 -5.07 -19.73 22.22
C SER A 105 -5.72 -21.10 22.50
N ALA A 106 -6.84 -21.39 21.85
CA ALA A 106 -7.56 -22.66 22.00
C ALA A 106 -7.04 -23.77 21.05
N LEU A 107 -6.13 -23.46 20.14
CA LEU A 107 -5.59 -24.44 19.21
C LEU A 107 -4.58 -25.36 19.88
N SER A 108 -4.60 -26.65 19.52
CA SER A 108 -3.62 -27.60 20.03
C SER A 108 -2.22 -27.35 19.44
N ALA A 109 -2.14 -26.80 18.22
CA ALA A 109 -0.89 -26.47 17.54
C ALA A 109 -0.33 -25.09 17.91
N LEU A 110 -0.78 -24.51 19.00
CA LEU A 110 -0.48 -23.16 19.46
C LEU A 110 1.04 -22.84 19.53
N ARG A 111 1.88 -23.84 19.81
CA ARG A 111 3.36 -23.68 19.83
C ARG A 111 3.98 -23.55 18.45
N HIS A 112 3.24 -23.85 17.39
CA HIS A 112 3.70 -23.88 16.01
C HIS A 112 3.06 -22.78 15.16
N LEU A 113 2.59 -21.71 15.78
CA LEU A 113 2.02 -20.55 15.08
C LEU A 113 3.13 -19.48 14.94
N GLY A 114 3.26 -18.93 13.73
CA GLY A 114 4.27 -17.92 13.45
C GLY A 114 3.74 -16.50 13.53
N HIS A 115 2.71 -16.21 12.74
CA HIS A 115 2.05 -14.91 12.75
C HIS A 115 0.62 -15.03 12.22
N VAL A 116 -0.17 -14.00 12.49
CA VAL A 116 -1.50 -13.83 11.92
C VAL A 116 -1.57 -12.47 11.23
N GLU A 117 -2.07 -12.47 10.00
CA GLU A 117 -2.38 -11.23 9.27
C GLU A 117 -3.87 -11.00 9.27
N LEU A 118 -4.26 -9.75 9.54
CA LEU A 118 -5.65 -9.31 9.44
C LEU A 118 -5.70 -8.18 8.42
N VAL A 119 -6.65 -8.29 7.48
CA VAL A 119 -6.86 -7.28 6.44
C VAL A 119 -8.36 -6.99 6.38
N GLN A 120 -8.72 -5.71 6.39
CA GLN A 120 -10.08 -5.27 6.14
C GLN A 120 -10.22 -4.93 4.65
N ALA A 121 -10.78 -5.85 3.89
CA ALA A 121 -11.18 -5.61 2.52
C ALA A 121 -12.55 -4.90 2.49
N ASP A 122 -12.95 -4.39 1.33
CA ASP A 122 -14.25 -3.74 1.21
C ASP A 122 -15.42 -4.74 1.38
N ASN A 123 -15.17 -6.00 1.04
CA ASN A 123 -16.15 -7.08 1.23
C ASN A 123 -16.00 -7.83 2.57
N GLY A 124 -15.27 -7.29 3.52
CA GLY A 124 -15.17 -7.85 4.86
C GLY A 124 -13.74 -8.16 5.29
N PRO A 125 -13.55 -8.59 6.54
CA PRO A 125 -12.22 -8.93 7.05
C PRO A 125 -11.75 -10.27 6.51
N LEU A 126 -10.42 -10.43 6.45
CA LEU A 126 -9.77 -11.71 6.20
C LEU A 126 -8.69 -11.96 7.24
N MET A 127 -8.38 -13.22 7.43
CA MET A 127 -7.31 -13.65 8.32
C MET A 127 -6.42 -14.64 7.58
N VAL A 128 -5.10 -14.45 7.68
CA VAL A 128 -4.09 -15.40 7.24
C VAL A 128 -3.34 -15.90 8.46
N LEU A 129 -3.33 -17.21 8.69
CA LEU A 129 -2.58 -17.83 9.79
C LEU A 129 -1.37 -18.57 9.24
N ARG A 130 -0.18 -18.12 9.63
CA ARG A 130 1.09 -18.80 9.35
C ARG A 130 1.36 -19.84 10.42
N HIS A 131 1.49 -21.09 10.03
CA HIS A 131 1.83 -22.19 10.94
C HIS A 131 3.06 -22.93 10.45
N THR A 132 3.88 -23.42 11.40
CA THR A 132 5.16 -24.07 11.10
C THR A 132 5.11 -25.60 11.16
N ALA A 133 3.99 -26.14 11.64
CA ALA A 133 3.71 -27.58 11.63
C ALA A 133 2.27 -27.81 11.15
N ALA A 134 1.97 -29.01 10.68
CA ALA A 134 0.63 -29.35 10.22
C ALA A 134 -0.40 -29.11 11.30
N LEU A 135 -1.53 -28.51 10.92
CA LEU A 135 -2.66 -28.29 11.84
C LEU A 135 -3.51 -29.55 11.95
N PRO A 136 -3.80 -30.05 13.17
CA PRO A 136 -4.77 -31.10 13.35
C PRO A 136 -6.14 -30.73 12.80
N ALA A 137 -6.94 -31.72 12.40
CA ALA A 137 -8.28 -31.50 11.88
C ALA A 137 -9.17 -30.72 12.86
N THR A 138 -9.02 -30.95 14.16
CA THR A 138 -9.77 -30.23 15.19
C THR A 138 -9.44 -28.74 15.23
N ASP A 139 -8.17 -28.38 15.01
CA ASP A 139 -7.74 -26.99 14.93
C ASP A 139 -8.31 -26.31 13.67
N ARG A 140 -8.30 -27.00 12.52
CA ARG A 140 -8.88 -26.49 11.28
C ARG A 140 -10.37 -26.24 11.43
N GLU A 141 -11.11 -27.14 12.08
CA GLU A 141 -12.53 -26.96 12.37
C GLU A 141 -12.82 -25.75 13.26
N LYS A 142 -11.98 -25.54 14.29
CA LYS A 142 -12.10 -24.35 15.16
C LYS A 142 -11.89 -23.06 14.38
N LEU A 143 -10.91 -23.04 13.52
CA LEU A 143 -10.59 -21.86 12.66
C LEU A 143 -11.72 -21.60 11.66
N GLU A 144 -12.25 -22.63 11.01
CA GLU A 144 -13.38 -22.48 10.09
C GLU A 144 -14.64 -21.97 10.79
N ARG A 145 -14.94 -22.52 11.96
CA ARG A 145 -16.09 -22.08 12.76
C ARG A 145 -15.93 -20.62 13.20
N PHE A 146 -14.73 -20.25 13.65
CA PHE A 146 -14.40 -18.87 14.00
C PHE A 146 -14.63 -17.93 12.82
N SER A 147 -14.16 -18.33 11.63
CA SER A 147 -14.29 -17.53 10.41
C SER A 147 -15.74 -17.34 10.01
N GLN A 148 -16.55 -18.38 10.10
CA GLN A 148 -18.00 -18.32 9.84
C GLN A 148 -18.71 -17.41 10.85
N THR A 149 -18.39 -17.55 12.13
CA THR A 149 -19.01 -16.77 13.19
C THR A 149 -18.74 -15.27 13.04
N HIS A 150 -17.52 -14.91 12.64
CA HIS A 150 -17.10 -13.50 12.51
C HIS A 150 -17.19 -12.97 11.08
N GLY A 151 -17.68 -13.76 10.14
CA GLY A 151 -17.87 -13.34 8.75
C GLY A 151 -16.56 -12.98 8.05
N LEU A 152 -15.47 -13.70 8.35
CA LEU A 152 -14.17 -13.44 7.71
C LEU A 152 -13.75 -14.54 6.76
N SER A 153 -12.97 -14.16 5.74
CA SER A 153 -12.29 -15.11 4.88
C SER A 153 -11.07 -15.65 5.59
N LEU A 154 -10.85 -16.97 5.48
CA LEU A 154 -9.75 -17.66 6.13
C LEU A 154 -8.76 -18.19 5.11
N TYR A 155 -7.50 -17.90 5.35
CA TYR A 155 -6.35 -18.44 4.63
C TYR A 155 -5.38 -19.06 5.63
N LEU A 156 -4.76 -20.17 5.24
CA LEU A 156 -3.67 -20.79 5.98
C LEU A 156 -2.40 -20.71 5.16
N ALA A 157 -1.29 -20.46 5.83
CA ALA A 157 0.02 -20.40 5.21
C ALA A 157 0.94 -21.44 5.86
N PRO A 158 0.98 -22.69 5.32
CA PRO A 158 1.86 -23.74 5.85
C PRO A 158 3.33 -23.46 5.59
N GLN A 159 3.60 -22.65 4.58
CA GLN A 159 4.93 -22.13 4.23
C GLN A 159 4.80 -20.68 3.82
N SER A 160 5.94 -19.95 3.79
CA SER A 160 5.92 -18.53 3.47
C SER A 160 5.40 -18.22 2.06
N GLU A 161 5.61 -19.14 1.09
CA GLU A 161 5.19 -18.95 -0.30
C GLU A 161 3.83 -19.58 -0.61
N ILE A 162 3.29 -20.41 0.29
CA ILE A 162 2.05 -21.14 0.04
C ILE A 162 0.91 -20.51 0.82
N LEU A 163 -0.19 -20.27 0.13
CA LEU A 163 -1.41 -19.72 0.71
C LEU A 163 -2.58 -20.63 0.32
N GLU A 164 -3.23 -21.20 1.33
CA GLU A 164 -4.42 -22.05 1.15
C GLU A 164 -5.67 -21.24 1.49
N HIS A 165 -6.59 -21.09 0.55
CA HIS A 165 -7.87 -20.42 0.78
C HIS A 165 -8.87 -21.45 1.35
N ILE A 166 -9.23 -21.32 2.62
CA ILE A 166 -10.04 -22.29 3.35
C ILE A 166 -11.53 -21.92 3.36
N HIS A 167 -11.84 -20.64 3.55
CA HIS A 167 -13.21 -20.18 3.71
C HIS A 167 -13.38 -18.74 3.24
N GLY A 168 -14.59 -18.41 2.77
CA GLY A 168 -14.97 -17.05 2.39
C GLY A 168 -14.62 -16.70 0.97
N GLU A 169 -14.99 -15.48 0.57
CA GLU A 169 -14.75 -14.96 -0.76
C GLU A 169 -13.35 -14.32 -0.88
N ALA A 170 -12.85 -14.22 -2.11
CA ALA A 170 -11.62 -13.47 -2.37
C ALA A 170 -11.82 -11.99 -2.03
N PRO A 171 -10.81 -11.34 -1.40
CA PRO A 171 -10.95 -9.95 -0.99
C PRO A 171 -10.86 -9.00 -2.17
N TRP A 172 -11.56 -7.88 -2.07
CA TRP A 172 -11.43 -6.79 -3.02
C TRP A 172 -11.51 -5.43 -2.32
N TYR A 173 -10.96 -4.42 -2.97
CA TYR A 173 -11.12 -3.02 -2.58
C TYR A 173 -11.46 -2.20 -3.82
N THR A 174 -11.88 -0.95 -3.62
CA THR A 174 -12.18 -0.05 -4.74
C THR A 174 -11.12 1.03 -4.89
N SER A 175 -10.84 1.40 -6.14
CA SER A 175 -10.04 2.56 -6.50
C SER A 175 -10.83 3.36 -7.52
N ASP A 176 -11.20 4.58 -7.17
CA ASP A 176 -12.05 5.46 -7.98
C ASP A 176 -13.32 4.74 -8.50
N GLY A 177 -13.95 3.97 -7.59
CA GLY A 177 -15.16 3.21 -7.87
C GLY A 177 -14.97 1.90 -8.61
N LEU A 178 -13.75 1.58 -9.07
CA LEU A 178 -13.44 0.32 -9.74
C LEU A 178 -13.03 -0.74 -8.72
N ARG A 179 -13.50 -1.96 -8.93
CA ARG A 179 -13.26 -3.05 -7.99
C ARG A 179 -11.99 -3.82 -8.36
N LEU A 180 -11.04 -3.88 -7.42
CA LEU A 180 -9.80 -4.63 -7.58
C LEU A 180 -9.79 -5.82 -6.60
N VAL A 181 -9.83 -7.02 -7.15
CA VAL A 181 -9.65 -8.26 -6.38
C VAL A 181 -8.16 -8.46 -6.15
N PHE A 182 -7.78 -8.80 -4.92
CA PHE A 182 -6.38 -8.98 -4.56
C PHE A 182 -6.17 -10.29 -3.79
N SER A 183 -4.93 -10.76 -3.76
CA SER A 183 -4.52 -11.83 -2.85
C SER A 183 -4.13 -11.22 -1.50
N PRO A 184 -4.34 -11.92 -0.38
CA PRO A 184 -3.90 -11.42 0.93
C PRO A 184 -2.43 -11.01 1.00
N ARG A 185 -1.60 -11.52 0.09
CA ARG A 185 -0.17 -11.20 0.01
C ARG A 185 0.16 -10.05 -0.92
N ASP A 186 -0.80 -9.58 -1.69
CA ASP A 186 -0.59 -8.45 -2.57
C ASP A 186 -0.50 -7.16 -1.74
N PHE A 187 0.35 -6.25 -2.19
CA PHE A 187 0.42 -4.92 -1.58
C PHE A 187 -0.82 -4.11 -1.95
N ILE A 188 -1.48 -3.58 -0.94
CA ILE A 188 -2.50 -2.54 -1.06
C ILE A 188 -2.16 -1.41 -0.09
N GLN A 189 -2.60 -0.20 -0.40
CA GLN A 189 -2.40 0.93 0.51
C GLN A 189 -3.18 0.69 1.81
N VAL A 190 -2.49 0.83 2.94
CA VAL A 190 -3.09 0.53 4.25
C VAL A 190 -4.06 1.60 4.72
N ASN A 191 -3.98 2.81 4.18
CA ASN A 191 -4.87 3.93 4.48
C ASN A 191 -5.76 4.20 3.26
N ASP A 192 -6.95 3.62 3.28
CA ASP A 192 -7.86 3.72 2.14
C ASP A 192 -8.33 5.15 1.88
N GLY A 193 -8.63 5.92 2.93
CA GLY A 193 -9.08 7.29 2.78
C GLY A 193 -8.07 8.18 2.06
N VAL A 194 -6.80 8.06 2.41
CA VAL A 194 -5.72 8.81 1.73
C VAL A 194 -5.48 8.25 0.33
N ASN A 195 -5.55 6.93 0.14
CA ASN A 195 -5.41 6.33 -1.19
C ASN A 195 -6.46 6.86 -2.16
N GLN A 196 -7.73 6.95 -1.76
CA GLN A 196 -8.80 7.47 -2.61
C GLN A 196 -8.54 8.92 -3.02
N GLN A 197 -8.11 9.76 -2.09
CA GLN A 197 -7.76 11.16 -2.37
C GLN A 197 -6.52 11.26 -3.26
N MET A 198 -5.51 10.45 -3.01
CA MET A 198 -4.26 10.39 -3.79
C MET A 198 -4.55 10.04 -5.25
N VAL A 199 -5.32 8.99 -5.48
CA VAL A 199 -5.69 8.57 -6.84
C VAL A 199 -6.44 9.69 -7.56
N ARG A 200 -7.47 10.25 -6.93
CA ARG A 200 -8.27 11.34 -7.51
C ARG A 200 -7.42 12.55 -7.85
N THR A 201 -6.54 12.95 -6.94
CA THR A 201 -5.65 14.10 -7.14
C THR A 201 -4.66 13.84 -8.28
N ALA A 202 -4.09 12.63 -8.36
CA ALA A 202 -3.18 12.26 -9.45
C ALA A 202 -3.86 12.36 -10.81
N LEU A 203 -5.10 11.88 -10.92
CA LEU A 203 -5.86 11.96 -12.16
C LEU A 203 -6.14 13.43 -12.55
N GLU A 204 -6.50 14.26 -11.59
CA GLU A 204 -6.71 15.70 -11.81
C GLU A 204 -5.41 16.38 -12.27
N TRP A 205 -4.30 16.09 -11.61
CA TRP A 205 -3.02 16.70 -11.94
C TRP A 205 -2.52 16.33 -13.32
N LEU A 206 -2.82 15.12 -13.79
CA LEU A 206 -2.45 14.69 -15.12
C LEU A 206 -3.26 15.39 -16.21
N ASP A 207 -4.39 16.00 -15.88
CA ASP A 207 -5.26 16.68 -16.82
C ASP A 207 -5.55 15.82 -18.05
N LEU A 208 -6.10 14.64 -17.79
CA LEU A 208 -6.29 13.61 -18.81
C LEU A 208 -7.30 14.03 -19.88
N ARG A 209 -6.93 13.78 -21.14
CA ARG A 209 -7.78 13.98 -22.30
C ARG A 209 -8.23 12.63 -22.87
N PRO A 210 -9.42 12.55 -23.51
CA PRO A 210 -9.90 11.29 -24.06
C PRO A 210 -8.96 10.67 -25.13
N GLU A 211 -8.15 11.48 -25.76
CA GLU A 211 -7.15 11.05 -26.75
C GLU A 211 -5.78 10.69 -26.17
N ASP A 212 -5.55 10.90 -24.89
CA ASP A 212 -4.25 10.71 -24.26
C ASP A 212 -3.84 9.24 -24.20
N ARG A 213 -2.55 9.01 -24.44
CA ARG A 213 -1.86 7.76 -24.12
C ARG A 213 -1.08 7.96 -22.82
N VAL A 214 -1.32 7.10 -21.84
CA VAL A 214 -0.77 7.23 -20.51
C VAL A 214 0.08 6.01 -20.15
N LEU A 215 1.25 6.25 -19.57
CA LEU A 215 2.14 5.22 -19.06
C LEU A 215 2.12 5.25 -17.52
N ASP A 216 1.88 4.10 -16.92
CA ASP A 216 1.90 3.90 -15.48
C ASP A 216 3.03 2.94 -15.11
N LEU A 217 4.13 3.49 -14.57
CA LEU A 217 5.33 2.74 -14.20
C LEU A 217 5.27 2.33 -12.73
N PHE A 218 5.72 1.11 -12.43
CA PHE A 218 5.58 0.50 -11.11
C PHE A 218 4.08 0.39 -10.73
N CYS A 219 3.29 -0.09 -11.69
CA CYS A 219 1.82 0.03 -11.57
C CYS A 219 1.17 -0.94 -10.58
N GLY A 220 1.91 -1.92 -10.05
CA GLY A 220 1.33 -2.96 -9.21
C GLY A 220 0.21 -3.68 -9.94
N MET A 221 -0.91 -3.87 -9.26
CA MET A 221 -2.08 -4.53 -9.84
C MET A 221 -3.12 -3.55 -10.41
N GLY A 222 -2.77 -2.26 -10.52
CA GLY A 222 -3.62 -1.30 -11.22
C GLY A 222 -4.33 -0.26 -10.38
N ASN A 223 -3.84 0.06 -9.18
CA ASN A 223 -4.45 1.06 -8.30
C ASN A 223 -4.68 2.41 -8.99
N PHE A 224 -3.71 2.87 -9.79
CA PHE A 224 -3.85 4.05 -10.64
C PHE A 224 -4.24 3.68 -12.08
N THR A 225 -3.72 2.56 -12.58
CA THR A 225 -3.86 2.16 -13.99
C THR A 225 -5.31 2.06 -14.42
N LEU A 226 -6.14 1.40 -13.62
CA LEU A 226 -7.54 1.21 -13.98
C LEU A 226 -8.33 2.51 -13.94
N PRO A 227 -8.21 3.37 -12.91
CA PRO A 227 -8.81 4.70 -12.95
C PRO A 227 -8.34 5.56 -14.12
N LEU A 228 -7.04 5.53 -14.47
CA LEU A 228 -6.51 6.23 -15.64
C LEU A 228 -7.23 5.82 -16.92
N ALA A 229 -7.50 4.52 -17.07
CA ALA A 229 -8.16 3.97 -18.27
C ALA A 229 -9.59 4.48 -18.46
N THR A 230 -10.26 4.94 -17.40
CA THR A 230 -11.61 5.52 -17.51
C THR A 230 -11.62 6.90 -18.15
N ARG A 231 -10.46 7.56 -18.27
CA ARG A 231 -10.35 8.96 -18.72
C ARG A 231 -9.42 9.15 -19.91
N ALA A 232 -8.69 8.13 -20.34
CA ALA A 232 -7.70 8.20 -21.41
C ALA A 232 -8.06 7.28 -22.57
N ALA A 233 -7.41 7.50 -23.72
CA ALA A 233 -7.60 6.64 -24.88
C ALA A 233 -7.01 5.24 -24.65
N HIS A 234 -5.80 5.19 -24.08
CA HIS A 234 -5.11 3.94 -23.78
C HIS A 234 -4.13 4.13 -22.62
N VAL A 235 -4.05 3.12 -21.76
CA VAL A 235 -3.11 3.10 -20.65
C VAL A 235 -2.23 1.86 -20.75
N VAL A 236 -0.93 2.07 -20.59
CA VAL A 236 0.06 0.98 -20.45
C VAL A 236 0.54 0.97 -19.01
N GLY A 237 0.34 -0.15 -18.33
CA GLY A 237 0.88 -0.39 -16.99
C GLY A 237 2.10 -1.30 -17.07
N VAL A 238 3.18 -0.94 -16.40
CA VAL A 238 4.43 -1.70 -16.39
C VAL A 238 4.83 -2.02 -14.97
N GLU A 239 5.08 -3.30 -14.71
CA GLU A 239 5.34 -3.80 -13.36
C GLU A 239 6.38 -4.92 -13.40
N GLY A 240 7.26 -4.94 -12.38
CA GLY A 240 8.32 -5.94 -12.25
C GLY A 240 7.92 -7.27 -11.63
N VAL A 241 6.73 -7.36 -11.02
CA VAL A 241 6.26 -8.59 -10.36
C VAL A 241 5.20 -9.26 -11.24
N PRO A 242 5.48 -10.46 -11.82
CA PRO A 242 4.58 -11.11 -12.77
C PRO A 242 3.17 -11.37 -12.21
N ALA A 243 3.06 -11.75 -10.94
CA ALA A 243 1.77 -12.02 -10.31
C ALA A 243 0.88 -10.78 -10.25
N LEU A 244 1.47 -9.60 -10.03
CA LEU A 244 0.73 -8.33 -10.00
C LEU A 244 0.27 -7.93 -11.40
N VAL A 245 1.10 -8.16 -12.43
CA VAL A 245 0.73 -7.93 -13.83
C VAL A 245 -0.50 -8.75 -14.20
N GLU A 246 -0.51 -10.03 -13.86
CA GLU A 246 -1.65 -10.92 -14.15
C GLU A 246 -2.90 -10.48 -13.38
N LYS A 247 -2.74 -10.09 -12.13
CA LYS A 247 -3.84 -9.55 -11.31
C LYS A 247 -4.42 -8.28 -11.94
N GLY A 248 -3.56 -7.41 -12.45
CA GLY A 248 -3.97 -6.21 -13.18
C GLY A 248 -4.82 -6.52 -14.41
N ARG A 249 -4.40 -7.50 -15.21
CA ARG A 249 -5.14 -7.97 -16.38
C ARG A 249 -6.52 -8.51 -16.02
N GLU A 250 -6.59 -9.35 -14.98
CA GLU A 250 -7.84 -9.91 -14.48
C GLU A 250 -8.80 -8.80 -14.01
N ASN A 251 -8.29 -7.84 -13.25
CA ASN A 251 -9.10 -6.73 -12.72
C ASN A 251 -9.57 -5.79 -13.81
N ALA A 252 -8.75 -5.54 -14.85
CA ALA A 252 -9.17 -4.77 -16.01
C ALA A 252 -10.35 -5.45 -16.71
N ALA A 253 -10.26 -6.77 -16.93
CA ALA A 253 -11.33 -7.55 -17.56
C ALA A 253 -12.61 -7.52 -16.74
N ARG A 254 -12.51 -7.67 -15.39
CA ARG A 254 -13.67 -7.59 -14.49
C ARG A 254 -14.40 -6.27 -14.56
N ASN A 255 -13.67 -5.18 -14.76
CA ASN A 255 -14.22 -3.84 -14.84
C ASN A 255 -14.62 -3.43 -16.28
N GLY A 256 -14.52 -4.36 -17.24
CA GLY A 256 -14.89 -4.08 -18.63
C GLY A 256 -13.98 -3.08 -19.32
N LEU A 257 -12.74 -2.94 -18.86
CA LEU A 257 -11.77 -2.02 -19.46
C LEU A 257 -10.97 -2.74 -20.56
N SER A 258 -11.14 -2.29 -21.80
CA SER A 258 -10.47 -2.87 -22.97
C SER A 258 -9.29 -2.01 -23.45
N ASN A 259 -9.12 -0.82 -22.90
CA ASN A 259 -8.11 0.16 -23.30
C ASN A 259 -6.90 0.22 -22.37
N VAL A 260 -6.61 -0.88 -21.68
CA VAL A 260 -5.46 -0.98 -20.79
C VAL A 260 -4.67 -2.25 -21.11
N THR A 261 -3.35 -2.13 -21.13
CA THR A 261 -2.44 -3.25 -21.33
C THR A 261 -1.39 -3.27 -20.23
N PHE A 262 -1.18 -4.43 -19.61
CA PHE A 262 -0.16 -4.60 -18.58
C PHE A 262 1.02 -5.38 -19.15
N PHE A 263 2.24 -4.93 -18.84
CA PHE A 263 3.47 -5.59 -19.25
C PHE A 263 4.34 -5.89 -18.04
N HIS A 264 4.91 -7.08 -18.02
CA HIS A 264 5.94 -7.47 -17.09
C HIS A 264 7.31 -7.08 -17.67
N GLU A 265 7.97 -6.10 -17.04
CA GLU A 265 9.28 -5.62 -17.48
C GLU A 265 10.16 -5.30 -16.27
N ASN A 266 11.47 -5.46 -16.44
CA ASN A 266 12.44 -4.95 -15.49
C ASN A 266 12.62 -3.45 -15.73
N LEU A 267 12.13 -2.63 -14.80
CA LEU A 267 12.17 -1.17 -14.92
C LEU A 267 13.57 -0.57 -14.70
N GLU A 268 14.57 -1.38 -14.33
CA GLU A 268 15.97 -0.96 -14.32
C GLU A 268 16.58 -0.96 -15.74
N GLU A 269 15.97 -1.69 -16.67
CA GLU A 269 16.39 -1.72 -18.08
C GLU A 269 15.71 -0.62 -18.90
N ASP A 270 16.23 -0.38 -20.11
CA ASP A 270 15.67 0.63 -21.02
C ASP A 270 14.34 0.14 -21.62
N VAL A 271 13.23 0.59 -21.02
CA VAL A 271 11.88 0.24 -21.46
C VAL A 271 11.46 1.00 -22.73
N THR A 272 12.18 2.04 -23.13
CA THR A 272 11.84 2.81 -24.36
C THR A 272 12.03 2.02 -25.63
N ARG A 273 12.78 0.91 -25.59
CA ARG A 273 12.98 -0.01 -26.71
C ARG A 273 11.82 -0.98 -26.94
N GLN A 274 10.91 -1.08 -25.97
CA GLN A 274 9.75 -1.96 -26.10
C GLN A 274 8.78 -1.46 -27.19
N ALA A 275 8.12 -2.39 -27.86
CA ALA A 275 7.21 -2.05 -28.95
C ALA A 275 6.09 -1.10 -28.51
N TRP A 276 5.57 -1.27 -27.30
CA TRP A 276 4.51 -0.43 -26.76
C TRP A 276 4.96 1.01 -26.49
N ALA A 277 6.27 1.27 -26.33
CA ALA A 277 6.83 2.61 -26.11
C ALA A 277 6.98 3.42 -27.41
N LYS A 278 6.97 2.77 -28.57
CA LYS A 278 7.21 3.42 -29.87
C LYS A 278 6.17 4.46 -30.25
N HIS A 279 4.96 4.33 -29.75
CA HIS A 279 3.87 5.28 -30.04
C HIS A 279 3.91 6.53 -29.16
N GLY A 280 4.85 6.59 -28.22
CA GLY A 280 4.97 7.70 -27.28
C GLY A 280 3.83 7.75 -26.26
N PHE A 281 3.95 8.65 -25.30
CA PHE A 281 2.95 8.87 -24.26
C PHE A 281 2.78 10.36 -24.00
N ASP A 282 1.55 10.77 -23.76
CA ASP A 282 1.23 12.16 -23.42
C ASP A 282 1.47 12.46 -21.95
N LYS A 283 1.19 11.47 -21.10
CA LYS A 283 1.28 11.59 -19.64
C LYS A 283 1.94 10.34 -19.06
N VAL A 284 2.68 10.53 -17.96
CA VAL A 284 3.34 9.44 -17.23
C VAL A 284 3.04 9.57 -15.74
N LEU A 285 2.75 8.45 -15.11
CA LEU A 285 2.67 8.33 -13.65
C LEU A 285 3.66 7.27 -13.20
N LEU A 286 4.34 7.47 -12.08
CA LEU A 286 5.21 6.46 -11.49
C LEU A 286 5.09 6.45 -9.97
N ASP A 287 5.19 5.27 -9.39
CA ASP A 287 5.11 5.03 -7.94
C ASP A 287 6.18 4.02 -7.53
N PRO A 288 7.47 4.41 -7.55
CA PRO A 288 8.57 3.49 -7.30
C PRO A 288 8.73 3.16 -5.81
N ALA A 289 9.52 2.13 -5.52
CA ALA A 289 9.94 1.77 -4.16
C ALA A 289 10.87 2.85 -3.56
N ARG A 290 11.30 2.65 -2.30
CA ARG A 290 12.13 3.61 -1.54
C ARG A 290 13.42 4.04 -2.24
N ALA A 291 14.01 3.16 -3.03
CA ALA A 291 15.22 3.47 -3.80
C ALA A 291 14.99 4.52 -4.89
N GLY A 292 13.75 4.86 -5.18
CA GLY A 292 13.40 5.74 -6.28
C GLY A 292 13.57 5.05 -7.62
N ALA A 293 13.73 5.84 -8.68
CA ALA A 293 13.78 5.35 -10.04
C ALA A 293 14.80 6.12 -10.90
N PRO A 294 16.10 6.15 -10.55
CA PRO A 294 17.07 7.01 -11.22
C PRO A 294 17.22 6.71 -12.71
N GLY A 295 17.27 5.43 -13.09
CA GLY A 295 17.37 5.02 -14.51
C GLY A 295 16.11 5.34 -15.30
N VAL A 296 14.96 5.25 -14.66
CA VAL A 296 13.65 5.51 -15.27
C VAL A 296 13.50 6.99 -15.63
N MET A 297 14.11 7.89 -14.88
CA MET A 297 14.05 9.34 -15.20
C MET A 297 14.57 9.63 -16.60
N LEU A 298 15.65 8.98 -17.02
CA LEU A 298 16.19 9.12 -18.37
C LEU A 298 15.22 8.58 -19.44
N HIS A 299 14.52 7.51 -19.16
CA HIS A 299 13.50 6.94 -20.06
C HIS A 299 12.32 7.90 -20.22
N ILE A 300 11.86 8.50 -19.12
CA ILE A 300 10.78 9.50 -19.15
C ILE A 300 11.19 10.70 -20.02
N ILE A 301 12.43 11.19 -19.88
CA ILE A 301 12.96 12.29 -20.68
C ILE A 301 12.92 11.94 -22.17
N LYS A 302 13.32 10.73 -22.54
CA LYS A 302 13.25 10.26 -23.94
C LYS A 302 11.81 10.22 -24.47
N LEU A 303 10.87 9.77 -23.65
CA LEU A 303 9.45 9.71 -24.01
C LEU A 303 8.83 11.11 -24.12
N ALA A 304 9.39 12.07 -23.41
CA ALA A 304 8.99 13.48 -23.43
C ALA A 304 7.48 13.72 -23.22
N PRO A 305 6.84 13.11 -22.21
CA PRO A 305 5.45 13.39 -21.92
C PRO A 305 5.26 14.84 -21.46
N ARG A 306 4.05 15.39 -21.65
CA ARG A 306 3.77 16.77 -21.20
C ARG A 306 3.71 16.87 -19.68
N ARG A 307 3.15 15.87 -19.01
CA ARG A 307 3.03 15.85 -17.56
C ARG A 307 3.51 14.53 -16.99
N VAL A 308 4.11 14.62 -15.81
CA VAL A 308 4.58 13.47 -15.02
C VAL A 308 4.09 13.64 -13.59
N VAL A 309 3.42 12.64 -13.05
CA VAL A 309 3.10 12.56 -11.63
C VAL A 309 3.98 11.49 -10.99
N TYR A 310 4.74 11.89 -9.98
CA TYR A 310 5.64 11.00 -9.22
C TYR A 310 5.09 10.85 -7.81
N VAL A 311 4.75 9.63 -7.43
CA VAL A 311 4.33 9.27 -6.07
C VAL A 311 5.52 8.65 -5.35
N SER A 312 5.87 9.18 -4.18
CA SER A 312 7.10 8.79 -3.49
C SER A 312 6.85 8.42 -2.03
N CYS A 313 7.53 7.37 -1.58
CA CYS A 313 7.59 6.99 -0.17
C CYS A 313 8.94 7.38 0.48
N ASN A 314 9.82 8.07 -0.25
CA ASN A 314 11.13 8.51 0.26
C ASN A 314 11.47 9.88 -0.32
N PRO A 315 11.39 10.96 0.48
CA PRO A 315 11.60 12.31 -0.04
C PRO A 315 13.05 12.57 -0.49
N ALA A 316 14.03 11.85 0.04
CA ALA A 316 15.44 12.02 -0.38
C ALA A 316 15.65 11.50 -1.81
N THR A 317 15.13 10.31 -2.13
CA THR A 317 15.23 9.78 -3.50
C THR A 317 14.34 10.52 -4.47
N LEU A 318 13.19 11.04 -4.02
CA LEU A 318 12.36 11.94 -4.82
C LEU A 318 13.12 13.20 -5.21
N ALA A 319 13.81 13.83 -4.26
CA ALA A 319 14.59 15.05 -4.52
C ALA A 319 15.68 14.78 -5.55
N ARG A 320 16.38 13.66 -5.43
CA ARG A 320 17.42 13.23 -6.40
C ARG A 320 16.82 13.03 -7.79
N ASP A 321 15.74 12.26 -7.91
CA ASP A 321 15.11 11.96 -9.21
C ASP A 321 14.51 13.22 -9.84
N SER A 322 13.97 14.12 -9.02
CA SER A 322 13.40 15.39 -9.48
C SER A 322 14.44 16.26 -10.18
N GLU A 323 15.68 16.29 -9.67
CA GLU A 323 16.77 17.06 -10.29
C GLU A 323 16.98 16.67 -11.75
N THR A 324 16.91 15.39 -12.07
CA THR A 324 17.09 14.89 -13.44
C THR A 324 16.00 15.43 -14.37
N LEU A 325 14.75 15.45 -13.92
CA LEU A 325 13.65 16.01 -14.71
C LEU A 325 13.76 17.54 -14.84
N LEU A 326 14.13 18.23 -13.76
CA LEU A 326 14.28 19.68 -13.78
C LEU A 326 15.36 20.11 -14.77
N GLN A 327 16.51 19.41 -14.80
CA GLN A 327 17.59 19.67 -15.74
C GLN A 327 17.19 19.41 -17.19
N ALA A 328 16.19 18.56 -17.43
CA ALA A 328 15.69 18.23 -18.75
C ALA A 328 14.55 19.14 -19.23
N GLY A 329 14.23 20.20 -18.48
CA GLY A 329 13.23 21.18 -18.89
C GLY A 329 11.84 20.99 -18.31
N TYR A 330 11.69 20.10 -17.33
CA TYR A 330 10.44 19.98 -16.55
C TYR A 330 10.43 21.00 -15.40
N GLN A 331 9.23 21.42 -15.02
CA GLN A 331 9.00 22.27 -13.84
C GLN A 331 8.06 21.57 -12.88
N ILE A 332 8.28 21.77 -11.58
CA ILE A 332 7.31 21.33 -10.57
C ILE A 332 6.16 22.32 -10.55
N GLN A 333 4.96 21.84 -10.85
CA GLN A 333 3.73 22.63 -10.80
C GLN A 333 3.02 22.47 -9.47
N ARG A 334 3.05 21.27 -8.87
CA ARG A 334 2.42 20.97 -7.59
C ARG A 334 3.27 20.02 -6.79
N LEU A 335 3.27 20.22 -5.48
CA LEU A 335 3.92 19.35 -4.51
C LEU A 335 2.95 19.12 -3.35
N ALA A 336 2.61 17.86 -3.07
CA ALA A 336 1.74 17.49 -1.96
C ALA A 336 2.45 16.56 -0.97
N MET A 337 2.20 16.77 0.32
CA MET A 337 2.51 15.79 1.36
C MET A 337 1.28 14.92 1.57
N LEU A 338 1.50 13.60 1.56
CA LEU A 338 0.45 12.60 1.79
C LEU A 338 0.59 12.08 3.22
N ASP A 339 -0.39 12.34 4.08
CA ASP A 339 -0.38 11.81 5.44
C ASP A 339 -0.98 10.40 5.47
N MET A 340 -0.25 9.48 4.82
CA MET A 340 -0.64 8.07 4.67
C MET A 340 -0.52 7.31 5.98
N PHE A 341 0.45 7.68 6.83
CA PHE A 341 0.77 6.98 8.08
C PHE A 341 0.82 7.94 9.27
N PRO A 342 -0.33 8.49 9.70
CA PRO A 342 -0.37 9.29 10.91
C PRO A 342 0.28 8.57 12.11
N HIS A 343 0.89 9.33 13.00
CA HIS A 343 1.59 8.86 14.20
C HIS A 343 2.91 8.13 13.95
N THR A 344 3.38 8.13 12.70
CA THR A 344 4.68 7.55 12.33
C THR A 344 5.58 8.58 11.67
N GLY A 345 6.88 8.24 11.56
CA GLY A 345 7.86 9.07 10.87
C GLY A 345 7.83 8.94 9.35
N HIS A 346 6.99 8.08 8.77
CA HIS A 346 6.91 7.90 7.32
C HIS A 346 6.42 9.17 6.63
N LEU A 347 7.11 9.56 5.57
CA LEU A 347 6.79 10.73 4.77
C LEU A 347 6.53 10.31 3.32
N GLU A 348 5.29 10.44 2.90
CA GLU A 348 4.84 10.18 1.53
C GLU A 348 4.57 11.50 0.83
N SER A 349 4.75 11.52 -0.48
CA SER A 349 4.58 12.75 -1.25
C SER A 349 4.18 12.47 -2.69
N MET A 350 3.68 13.50 -3.36
CA MET A 350 3.30 13.43 -4.77
C MET A 350 3.66 14.73 -5.45
N VAL A 351 4.27 14.64 -6.64
CA VAL A 351 4.75 15.78 -7.40
C VAL A 351 4.18 15.75 -8.80
N LEU A 352 3.72 16.92 -9.26
CA LEU A 352 3.37 17.14 -10.67
C LEU A 352 4.49 17.90 -11.36
N PHE A 353 5.06 17.29 -12.39
CA PHE A 353 5.99 17.94 -13.31
C PHE A 353 5.28 18.25 -14.61
N GLU A 354 5.59 19.40 -15.19
CA GLU A 354 5.14 19.78 -16.52
C GLU A 354 6.32 20.20 -17.37
N ARG A 355 6.36 19.71 -18.61
CA ARG A 355 7.41 20.07 -19.54
C ARG A 355 7.22 21.51 -19.98
N ARG A 356 8.32 22.30 -19.92
CA ARG A 356 8.30 23.66 -20.46
C ARG A 356 8.09 23.61 -21.97
N LEU A 357 7.14 24.42 -22.43
CA LEU A 357 6.98 24.69 -23.84
C LEU A 357 8.00 25.76 -24.23
N THR A 358 8.93 25.38 -25.09
CA THR A 358 9.91 26.32 -25.66
C THR A 358 9.38 26.93 -26.93
#